data_2de2a9b6dd37479848368d0a2d81b28d
#
_entry.id   2de2a9b6dd37479848368d0a2d81b28d
#
_cell.length_a   1.000
_cell.length_b   1.000
_cell.length_c   1.000
_cell.angle_alpha   90.00
_cell.angle_beta   90.00
_cell.angle_gamma   90.00
#
_symmetry.space_group_name_H-M   'P 1'
#
loop_
_entity.id
_entity.type
_entity.pdbx_description
1 polymer ?
#
loop_
_entity_poly.entity_id
_entity_poly.type
_entity_poly.pdbx_seq_one_letter_code
_entity_poly.pdbx_strand_id
1 'polypeptide(L)'
;TSAGTYYNDRKMATFIGVNIKKAHPDLDASHVNVSVAKAVVLLTGEVPSKEMKVLAGDTARDFTGVRQVHNELQVRGKTSLVSRTNDSMLTAKIKAKLAFEEQVKALKIDVITEDSVVYLMGTIDRASGDLASDIASASSGVRKVVKVFEYID
;
A
#
# COMPACT_ATOMS: atom_id res chain seq x y z
N THR A 1 15.76 -10.41 10.25
CA THR A 1 14.98 -9.90 9.40
C THR A 1 15.40 -8.57 8.88
N SER A 2 15.60 -7.59 9.53
CA SER A 2 16.30 -6.38 9.14
C SER A 2 16.53 -6.21 7.62
N ALA A 3 17.80 -6.12 7.18
CA ALA A 3 18.15 -5.80 5.80
C ALA A 3 17.73 -6.88 4.79
N GLY A 4 17.85 -8.16 5.16
CA GLY A 4 17.47 -9.26 4.29
C GLY A 4 15.98 -9.31 4.00
N THR A 5 15.15 -9.15 5.03
CA THR A 5 13.70 -9.12 4.87
C THR A 5 13.26 -7.93 4.02
N TYR A 6 13.82 -6.75 4.29
CA TYR A 6 13.50 -5.54 3.53
C TYR A 6 13.83 -5.74 2.04
N TYR A 7 15.01 -6.29 1.75
CA TYR A 7 15.44 -6.53 0.38
C TYR A 7 14.52 -7.52 -0.32
N ASN A 8 14.12 -8.60 0.38
CA ASN A 8 13.21 -9.60 -0.17
C ASN A 8 11.83 -9.00 -0.43
N ASP A 9 11.33 -8.13 0.45
CA ASP A 9 10.05 -7.46 0.25
C ASP A 9 10.06 -6.59 -1.01
N ARG A 10 11.14 -5.85 -1.25
CA ARG A 10 11.27 -5.03 -2.46
C ARG A 10 11.30 -5.88 -3.72
N LYS A 11 12.08 -6.96 -3.72
CA LYS A 11 12.13 -7.89 -4.85
C LYS A 11 10.77 -8.54 -5.06
N MET A 12 10.13 -8.97 -3.99
CA MET A 12 8.82 -9.58 -4.05
C MET A 12 7.82 -8.62 -4.69
N ALA A 13 7.81 -7.36 -4.28
CA ALA A 13 6.91 -6.35 -4.85
C ALA A 13 7.14 -6.20 -6.36
N THR A 14 8.39 -6.13 -6.79
CA THR A 14 8.75 -5.99 -8.20
C THR A 14 8.27 -7.19 -9.02
N PHE A 15 8.55 -8.41 -8.55
CA PHE A 15 8.18 -9.60 -9.29
C PHE A 15 6.67 -9.83 -9.33
N ILE A 16 5.98 -9.55 -8.22
CA ILE A 16 4.51 -9.62 -8.21
C ILE A 16 3.93 -8.64 -9.23
N GLY A 17 4.45 -7.41 -9.25
CA GLY A 17 4.01 -6.41 -10.21
C GLY A 17 4.18 -6.86 -11.65
N VAL A 18 5.32 -7.47 -11.98
CA VAL A 18 5.57 -8.03 -13.31
C VAL A 18 4.58 -9.15 -13.62
N ASN A 19 4.36 -10.06 -12.67
CA ASN A 19 3.45 -11.19 -12.87
C ASN A 19 2.01 -10.72 -13.07
N ILE A 20 1.57 -9.69 -12.36
CA ILE A 20 0.24 -9.13 -12.53
C ILE A 20 0.08 -8.58 -13.95
N LYS A 21 1.05 -7.82 -14.44
CA LYS A 21 1.01 -7.28 -15.80
C LYS A 21 0.96 -8.38 -16.85
N LYS A 22 1.69 -9.48 -16.63
CA LYS A 22 1.71 -10.61 -17.55
C LYS A 22 0.43 -11.43 -17.50
N ALA A 23 -0.33 -11.36 -16.43
CA ALA A 23 -1.51 -12.20 -16.24
C ALA A 23 -2.63 -11.86 -17.22
N HIS A 24 -2.75 -10.60 -17.62
CA HIS A 24 -3.79 -10.18 -18.55
C HIS A 24 -3.47 -8.82 -19.17
N PRO A 25 -3.79 -8.59 -20.46
CA PRO A 25 -3.56 -7.28 -21.08
C PRO A 25 -4.24 -6.11 -20.36
N ASP A 26 -5.43 -6.34 -19.79
CA ASP A 26 -6.13 -5.29 -19.05
C ASP A 26 -5.40 -4.91 -17.77
N LEU A 27 -4.69 -5.85 -17.15
CA LEU A 27 -3.86 -5.56 -15.98
C LEU A 27 -2.58 -4.82 -16.38
N ASP A 28 -2.00 -5.19 -17.53
CA ASP A 28 -0.83 -4.48 -18.05
C ASP A 28 -1.15 -3.01 -18.33
N ALA A 29 -2.37 -2.73 -18.78
CA ALA A 29 -2.84 -1.37 -19.08
C ALA A 29 -3.33 -0.62 -17.84
N SER A 30 -3.49 -1.29 -16.70
CA SER A 30 -4.05 -0.71 -15.48
C SER A 30 -2.97 -0.06 -14.61
N HIS A 31 -3.43 0.80 -13.70
CA HIS A 31 -2.57 1.39 -12.67
C HIS A 31 -2.64 0.53 -11.42
N VAL A 32 -1.69 -0.38 -11.25
CA VAL A 32 -1.62 -1.27 -10.09
C VAL A 32 -0.30 -1.04 -9.37
N ASN A 33 -0.37 -0.69 -8.09
CA ASN A 33 0.79 -0.58 -7.21
C ASN A 33 0.86 -1.78 -6.30
N VAL A 34 2.05 -2.31 -6.12
CA VAL A 34 2.32 -3.42 -5.22
C VAL A 34 3.25 -2.95 -4.12
N SER A 35 2.82 -3.08 -2.87
CA SER A 35 3.63 -2.77 -1.70
C SER A 35 3.75 -4.03 -0.85
N VAL A 36 4.93 -4.31 -0.32
CA VAL A 36 5.16 -5.51 0.49
C VAL A 36 5.88 -5.12 1.78
N ALA A 37 5.38 -5.63 2.91
CA ALA A 37 6.03 -5.50 4.20
C ALA A 37 5.95 -6.85 4.91
N LYS A 38 7.11 -7.44 5.22
CA LYS A 38 7.21 -8.77 5.86
C LYS A 38 6.35 -9.82 5.17
N ALA A 39 6.42 -9.85 3.84
CA ALA A 39 5.68 -10.78 2.97
C ALA A 39 4.15 -10.59 3.00
N VAL A 40 3.66 -9.51 3.56
CA VAL A 40 2.26 -9.09 3.45
C VAL A 40 2.16 -8.10 2.30
N VAL A 41 1.29 -8.38 1.34
CA VAL A 41 1.14 -7.64 0.09
C VAL A 41 -0.07 -6.72 0.16
N LEU A 42 0.11 -5.48 -0.28
CA LEU A 42 -0.98 -4.53 -0.49
C LEU A 42 -1.04 -4.16 -1.96
N LEU A 43 -2.20 -4.34 -2.57
CA LEU A 43 -2.47 -3.92 -3.94
C LEU A 43 -3.35 -2.67 -3.90
N THR A 44 -2.89 -1.59 -4.54
CA THR A 44 -3.64 -0.34 -4.64
C THR A 44 -3.66 0.12 -6.09
N GLY A 45 -4.61 0.98 -6.41
CA GLY A 45 -4.78 1.50 -7.76
C GLY A 45 -6.14 1.15 -8.33
N GLU A 46 -6.24 1.10 -9.66
CA GLU A 46 -7.50 0.93 -10.37
C GLU A 46 -7.40 -0.13 -11.45
N VAL A 47 -8.46 -0.91 -11.57
CA VAL A 47 -8.62 -1.93 -12.60
C VAL A 47 -10.00 -1.81 -13.23
N PRO A 48 -10.19 -2.27 -14.49
CA PRO A 48 -11.43 -2.00 -15.21
C PRO A 48 -12.60 -2.90 -14.82
N SER A 49 -12.36 -4.00 -14.12
CA SER A 49 -13.43 -4.94 -13.79
C SER A 49 -13.14 -5.70 -12.52
N LYS A 50 -14.18 -6.29 -11.96
CA LYS A 50 -14.08 -7.15 -10.77
C LYS A 50 -13.22 -8.38 -11.05
N GLU A 51 -13.31 -8.93 -12.27
CA GLU A 51 -12.50 -10.07 -12.69
C GLU A 51 -11.01 -9.74 -12.65
N MET A 52 -10.63 -8.53 -13.07
CA MET A 52 -9.24 -8.08 -13.04
C MET A 52 -8.76 -7.88 -11.62
N LYS A 53 -9.62 -7.38 -10.74
CA LYS A 53 -9.29 -7.24 -9.32
C LYS A 53 -9.00 -8.61 -8.70
N VAL A 54 -9.85 -9.60 -8.96
CA VAL A 54 -9.66 -10.97 -8.45
C VAL A 54 -8.40 -11.58 -9.03
N LEU A 55 -8.17 -11.45 -10.33
CA LEU A 55 -6.98 -12.01 -10.97
C LEU A 55 -5.70 -11.43 -10.41
N ALA A 56 -5.65 -10.12 -10.18
CA ALA A 56 -4.48 -9.48 -9.59
C ALA A 56 -4.23 -10.01 -8.17
N GLY A 57 -5.28 -10.15 -7.37
CA GLY A 57 -5.17 -10.68 -6.02
C GLY A 57 -4.68 -12.12 -5.99
N ASP A 58 -5.22 -12.95 -6.87
CA ASP A 58 -4.81 -14.36 -6.97
C ASP A 58 -3.35 -14.48 -7.43
N THR A 59 -2.96 -13.67 -8.39
CA THR A 59 -1.57 -13.64 -8.87
C THR A 59 -0.61 -13.29 -7.74
N ALA A 60 -0.95 -12.29 -6.95
CA ALA A 60 -0.13 -11.91 -5.78
C ALA A 60 -0.09 -13.03 -4.74
N ARG A 61 -1.23 -13.64 -4.48
CA ARG A 61 -1.33 -14.71 -3.47
C ARG A 61 -0.54 -15.93 -3.85
N ASP A 62 -0.47 -16.25 -5.14
CA ASP A 62 0.24 -17.41 -5.66
C ASP A 62 1.76 -17.23 -5.67
N PHE A 63 2.27 -16.03 -5.46
CA PHE A 63 3.71 -15.81 -5.43
C PHE A 63 4.30 -16.45 -4.18
N THR A 64 5.38 -17.22 -4.38
CA THR A 64 6.03 -17.98 -3.31
C THR A 64 6.49 -17.05 -2.18
N GLY A 65 6.11 -17.37 -0.95
CA GLY A 65 6.50 -16.64 0.24
C GLY A 65 5.50 -15.60 0.72
N VAL A 66 4.48 -15.29 -0.09
CA VAL A 66 3.45 -14.35 0.32
C VAL A 66 2.61 -14.93 1.46
N ARG A 67 2.50 -14.19 2.55
CA ARG A 67 1.74 -14.60 3.73
C ARG A 67 0.28 -14.15 3.66
N GLN A 68 0.04 -12.96 3.12
CA GLN A 68 -1.29 -12.36 3.08
C GLN A 68 -1.35 -11.30 1.98
N VAL A 69 -2.53 -11.14 1.37
CA VAL A 69 -2.76 -10.10 0.36
C VAL A 69 -3.95 -9.24 0.81
N HIS A 70 -3.72 -7.94 0.87
CA HIS A 70 -4.77 -6.93 1.01
C HIS A 70 -5.04 -6.37 -0.37
N ASN A 71 -6.15 -6.75 -0.97
CA ASN A 71 -6.53 -6.32 -2.31
C ASN A 71 -7.46 -5.11 -2.22
N GLU A 72 -6.86 -3.93 -2.24
CA GLU A 72 -7.57 -2.66 -2.14
C GLU A 72 -7.74 -1.99 -3.50
N LEU A 73 -7.61 -2.75 -4.59
CA LEU A 73 -7.83 -2.22 -5.93
C LEU A 73 -9.27 -1.73 -6.09
N GLN A 74 -9.41 -0.59 -6.75
CA GLN A 74 -10.72 -0.02 -7.06
C GLN A 74 -11.11 -0.38 -8.48
N VAL A 75 -12.37 -0.73 -8.69
CA VAL A 75 -12.89 -1.04 -10.02
C VAL A 75 -13.40 0.26 -10.65
N ARG A 76 -12.55 0.89 -11.46
CA ARG A 76 -12.84 2.15 -12.15
C ARG A 76 -11.68 2.50 -13.09
N GLY A 77 -11.84 3.60 -13.84
CA GLY A 77 -10.77 4.09 -14.72
C GLY A 77 -9.55 4.56 -13.94
N LYS A 78 -8.42 4.66 -14.61
CA LYS A 78 -7.17 5.13 -14.01
C LYS A 78 -7.32 6.57 -13.50
N THR A 79 -6.67 6.86 -12.36
CA THR A 79 -6.61 8.23 -11.85
C THR A 79 -5.76 9.11 -12.76
N SER A 80 -6.04 10.42 -12.72
CA SER A 80 -5.30 11.39 -13.52
C SER A 80 -3.88 11.57 -13.00
N LEU A 81 -3.01 12.11 -13.86
CA LEU A 81 -1.66 12.46 -13.49
C LEU A 81 -1.62 13.50 -12.36
N VAL A 82 -2.57 14.44 -12.38
CA VAL A 82 -2.70 15.44 -11.31
C VAL A 82 -3.03 14.78 -9.99
N SER A 83 -3.97 13.83 -9.99
CA SER A 83 -4.31 13.07 -8.80
C SER A 83 -3.10 12.32 -8.24
N ARG A 84 -2.31 11.68 -9.10
CA ARG A 84 -1.09 10.97 -8.69
C ARG A 84 -0.05 11.89 -8.08
N THR A 85 0.10 13.09 -8.63
CA THR A 85 1.01 14.10 -8.07
C THR A 85 0.55 14.53 -6.69
N ASN A 86 -0.74 14.79 -6.51
CA ASN A 86 -1.31 15.12 -5.21
C ASN A 86 -1.10 13.99 -4.22
N ASP A 87 -1.25 12.74 -4.65
CA ASP A 87 -1.02 11.57 -3.81
C ASP A 87 0.42 11.51 -3.32
N SER A 88 1.38 11.78 -4.19
CA SER A 88 2.80 11.82 -3.82
C SER A 88 3.08 12.91 -2.80
N MET A 89 2.46 14.08 -2.95
CA MET A 89 2.60 15.18 -2.02
C MET A 89 1.98 14.84 -0.66
N LEU A 90 0.82 14.20 -0.64
CA LEU A 90 0.18 13.74 0.60
C LEU A 90 1.05 12.72 1.32
N THR A 91 1.59 11.76 0.59
CA THR A 91 2.50 10.76 1.16
C THR A 91 3.68 11.44 1.86
N ALA A 92 4.34 12.37 1.18
CA ALA A 92 5.49 13.09 1.73
C ALA A 92 5.11 13.87 2.99
N LYS A 93 3.97 14.54 2.97
CA LYS A 93 3.48 15.33 4.09
C LYS A 93 3.19 14.47 5.32
N ILE A 94 2.51 13.34 5.11
CA ILE A 94 2.17 12.43 6.20
C ILE A 94 3.45 11.80 6.78
N LYS A 95 4.36 11.35 5.94
CA LYS A 95 5.64 10.80 6.40
C LYS A 95 6.40 11.81 7.26
N ALA A 96 6.42 13.08 6.85
CA ALA A 96 7.08 14.13 7.64
C ALA A 96 6.42 14.31 9.01
N LYS A 97 5.09 14.31 9.07
CA LYS A 97 4.36 14.42 10.34
C LYS A 97 4.65 13.24 11.26
N LEU A 98 4.66 12.02 10.73
CA LEU A 98 4.97 10.83 11.51
C LEU A 98 6.40 10.86 12.05
N ALA A 99 7.34 11.40 11.26
CA ALA A 99 8.74 11.50 11.66
C ALA A 99 8.96 12.46 12.83
N PHE A 100 8.05 13.40 13.06
CA PHE A 100 8.11 14.34 14.16
C PHE A 100 7.32 13.90 15.41
N GLU A 101 6.55 12.83 15.30
CA GLU A 101 5.76 12.34 16.43
C GLU A 101 6.57 11.36 17.27
N GLU A 102 6.85 11.73 18.53
CA GLU A 102 7.72 10.95 19.42
C GLU A 102 7.31 9.48 19.53
N GLN A 103 6.01 9.22 19.62
CA GLN A 103 5.51 7.87 19.85
C GLN A 103 5.71 6.95 18.65
N VAL A 104 5.73 7.49 17.43
CA VAL A 104 5.75 6.67 16.20
C VAL A 104 6.98 6.89 15.33
N LYS A 105 7.79 7.92 15.58
CA LYS A 105 8.90 8.28 14.68
C LYS A 105 9.95 7.19 14.51
N ALA A 106 10.14 6.34 15.50
CA ALA A 106 11.10 5.25 15.45
C ALA A 106 10.52 3.97 14.82
N LEU A 107 9.23 3.96 14.54
CA LEU A 107 8.54 2.79 13.99
C LEU A 107 8.55 2.84 12.47
N LYS A 108 8.66 1.67 11.86
CA LYS A 108 8.58 1.58 10.40
C LYS A 108 7.12 1.53 9.97
N ILE A 109 6.63 2.63 9.43
CA ILE A 109 5.28 2.72 8.89
C ILE A 109 5.38 3.07 7.42
N ASP A 110 4.85 2.22 6.56
CA ASP A 110 4.76 2.49 5.13
C ASP A 110 3.48 3.28 4.86
N VAL A 111 3.62 4.37 4.13
CA VAL A 111 2.50 5.25 3.76
C VAL A 111 2.31 5.16 2.26
N ILE A 112 1.15 4.70 1.84
CA ILE A 112 0.78 4.60 0.43
C ILE A 112 -0.47 5.42 0.21
N THR A 113 -0.44 6.34 -0.76
CA THR A 113 -1.60 7.17 -1.09
C THR A 113 -2.06 6.88 -2.50
N GLU A 114 -3.35 6.64 -2.67
CA GLU A 114 -3.99 6.41 -3.96
C GLU A 114 -5.31 7.16 -4.01
N ASP A 115 -5.42 8.13 -4.90
CA ASP A 115 -6.61 8.98 -5.06
C ASP A 115 -7.09 9.56 -3.72
N SER A 116 -6.16 10.15 -2.97
CA SER A 116 -6.39 10.78 -1.66
C SER A 116 -6.82 9.81 -0.55
N VAL A 117 -6.78 8.51 -0.80
CA VAL A 117 -6.96 7.48 0.22
C VAL A 117 -5.59 7.04 0.70
N VAL A 118 -5.37 7.08 2.00
CA VAL A 118 -4.07 6.77 2.61
C VAL A 118 -4.13 5.37 3.22
N TYR A 119 -3.18 4.53 2.84
CA TYR A 119 -3.02 3.20 3.41
C TYR A 119 -1.78 3.20 4.30
N LEU A 120 -1.94 2.77 5.55
CA LEU A 120 -0.85 2.67 6.51
C LEU A 120 -0.53 1.19 6.75
N MET A 121 0.73 0.82 6.56
CA MET A 121 1.16 -0.56 6.58
C MET A 121 2.37 -0.71 7.49
N GLY A 122 2.47 -1.83 8.19
CA GLY A 122 3.60 -2.14 9.06
C GLY A 122 3.19 -3.01 10.22
N THR A 123 4.18 -3.42 11.01
CA THR A 123 3.97 -4.19 12.24
C THR A 123 4.07 -3.24 13.42
N ILE A 124 3.00 -3.11 14.21
CA ILE A 124 2.87 -2.01 15.17
C ILE A 124 1.90 -2.40 16.30
N ASP A 125 2.06 -1.76 17.44
CA ASP A 125 1.06 -1.87 18.51
C ASP A 125 -0.18 -1.03 18.19
N ARG A 126 -1.32 -1.38 18.75
CA ARG A 126 -2.60 -0.73 18.41
C ARG A 126 -2.61 0.75 18.73
N ALA A 127 -2.06 1.15 19.88
CA ALA A 127 -2.06 2.55 20.28
C ALA A 127 -1.28 3.42 19.28
N SER A 128 -0.11 2.93 18.85
CA SER A 128 0.71 3.65 17.87
C SER A 128 0.06 3.66 16.48
N GLY A 129 -0.61 2.57 16.12
CA GLY A 129 -1.36 2.50 14.87
C GLY A 129 -2.51 3.49 14.83
N ASP A 130 -3.24 3.61 15.93
CA ASP A 130 -4.35 4.59 16.04
C ASP A 130 -3.83 6.01 15.97
N LEU A 131 -2.72 6.30 16.63
CA LEU A 131 -2.10 7.64 16.58
C LEU A 131 -1.66 7.98 15.15
N ALA A 132 -1.00 7.04 14.48
CA ALA A 132 -0.57 7.24 13.09
C ALA A 132 -1.78 7.50 12.18
N SER A 133 -2.85 6.74 12.37
CA SER A 133 -4.09 6.92 11.61
C SER A 133 -4.72 8.29 11.87
N ASP A 134 -4.75 8.75 13.12
CA ASP A 134 -5.28 10.07 13.47
C ASP A 134 -4.47 11.18 12.81
N ILE A 135 -3.15 11.07 12.82
CA ILE A 135 -2.27 12.03 12.17
C ILE A 135 -2.55 12.09 10.66
N ALA A 136 -2.67 10.94 10.04
CA ALA A 136 -2.95 10.87 8.61
C ALA A 136 -4.32 11.45 8.27
N SER A 137 -5.35 11.08 9.02
CA SER A 137 -6.73 11.54 8.74
C SER A 137 -6.91 13.02 8.99
N ALA A 138 -6.13 13.62 9.89
CA ALA A 138 -6.16 15.05 10.15
C ALA A 138 -5.43 15.86 9.09
N SER A 139 -4.71 15.22 8.18
CA SER A 139 -3.97 15.90 7.13
C SER A 139 -4.90 16.40 6.04
N SER A 140 -4.71 17.67 5.66
CA SER A 140 -5.54 18.32 4.63
C SER A 140 -5.44 17.56 3.30
N GLY A 141 -6.57 17.28 2.68
CA GLY A 141 -6.65 16.59 1.40
C GLY A 141 -6.88 15.10 1.48
N VAL A 142 -6.79 14.52 2.66
CA VAL A 142 -7.03 13.08 2.85
C VAL A 142 -8.53 12.80 2.89
N ARG A 143 -8.98 11.89 2.03
CA ARG A 143 -10.38 11.47 1.98
C ARG A 143 -10.68 10.36 2.98
N LYS A 144 -9.75 9.44 3.15
CA LYS A 144 -9.94 8.23 3.96
C LYS A 144 -8.59 7.67 4.35
N VAL A 145 -8.51 7.05 5.52
CA VAL A 145 -7.34 6.29 5.96
C VAL A 145 -7.74 4.83 6.14
N VAL A 146 -6.96 3.94 5.57
CA VAL A 146 -7.14 2.49 5.68
C VAL A 146 -5.94 1.93 6.44
N LYS A 147 -6.18 1.30 7.58
CA LYS A 147 -5.13 0.66 8.38
C LYS A 147 -4.95 -0.78 7.90
N VAL A 148 -3.78 -1.09 7.37
CA VAL A 148 -3.39 -2.46 6.98
C VAL A 148 -2.23 -2.92 7.84
N PHE A 149 -2.27 -2.56 9.12
CA PHE A 149 -1.26 -2.95 10.09
C PHE A 149 -1.37 -4.41 10.48
N GLU A 150 -0.21 -4.99 10.80
CA GLU A 150 -0.14 -6.24 11.54
C GLU A 150 0.16 -5.87 12.99
N TYR A 151 -0.74 -6.20 13.92
CA TYR A 151 -0.60 -5.79 15.32
C TYR A 151 0.21 -6.80 16.13
N ILE A 152 1.02 -6.28 17.04
CA ILE A 152 1.90 -7.08 17.91
C ILE A 152 1.41 -7.16 19.35
N ASP A 153 0.23 -6.60 19.64
CA ASP A 153 -0.37 -6.67 20.99
C ASP A 153 -1.82 -7.17 21.00
#